data_6c9df36b66ad3e71c99b51131fa20354
#
_entry.id   6c9df36b66ad3e71c99b51131fa20354
#
_cell.length_a   1.000
_cell.length_b   1.000
_cell.length_c   1.000
_cell.angle_alpha   90.00
_cell.angle_beta   90.00
_cell.angle_gamma   90.00
#
_symmetry.space_group_name_H-M   'P 1'
#
loop_
_entity.id
_entity.type
_entity.pdbx_description
1 polymer ?
#
loop_
_entity_poly.entity_id
_entity_poly.type
_entity_poly.pdbx_seq_one_letter_code
_entity_poly.pdbx_strand_id
1 'polypeptide(L)'
;IFSTEFALRLMGDVQEYFIAKNVRNFYSVSISGYHIAEAGANPITQLAFTLSNGFTYVEYYLSRGMNINDFGPNLSFFFSNGVDPEYAVIGRVARKIWAKAMKNKYGANERAQMLKYHIQTSGRSLHAQEIDFNDIRTTLQALYAIYDNCNSLHTNAYDEAITTPTE
;
A
#
# COMPACT_ATOMS: atom_id res chain seq x y z
N ILE A 1 -14.03 2.02 -15.71
CA ILE A 1 -13.17 0.96 -15.14
C ILE A 1 -12.51 0.23 -16.29
N PHE A 2 -11.20 0.09 -16.28
CA PHE A 2 -10.44 -0.60 -17.31
C PHE A 2 -10.40 -2.11 -17.02
N SER A 3 -10.22 -2.92 -18.06
CA SER A 3 -9.90 -4.34 -17.87
C SER A 3 -8.53 -4.50 -17.24
N THR A 4 -8.31 -5.60 -16.52
CA THR A 4 -7.01 -5.90 -15.89
C THR A 4 -5.89 -5.95 -16.94
N GLU A 5 -6.15 -6.54 -18.10
CA GLU A 5 -5.18 -6.62 -19.20
C GLU A 5 -4.76 -5.24 -19.69
N PHE A 6 -5.73 -4.36 -19.96
CA PHE A 6 -5.44 -2.99 -20.39
C PHE A 6 -4.70 -2.19 -19.30
N ALA A 7 -5.11 -2.31 -18.04
CA ALA A 7 -4.46 -1.63 -16.93
C ALA A 7 -2.99 -2.05 -16.78
N LEU A 8 -2.69 -3.34 -16.86
CA LEU A 8 -1.32 -3.84 -16.81
C LEU A 8 -0.49 -3.35 -17.99
N ARG A 9 -1.05 -3.36 -19.20
CA ARG A 9 -0.39 -2.84 -20.40
C ARG A 9 -0.04 -1.36 -20.25
N LEU A 10 -1.01 -0.55 -19.84
CA LEU A 10 -0.80 0.88 -19.61
C LEU A 10 0.30 1.14 -18.58
N MET A 11 0.25 0.42 -17.45
CA MET A 11 1.26 0.57 -16.40
C MET A 11 2.64 0.11 -16.85
N GLY A 12 2.71 -0.92 -17.69
CA GLY A 12 3.95 -1.35 -18.33
C GLY A 12 4.55 -0.28 -19.23
N ASP A 13 3.73 0.38 -20.06
CA ASP A 13 4.17 1.45 -20.95
C ASP A 13 4.71 2.65 -20.14
N VAL A 14 4.02 3.02 -19.05
CA VAL A 14 4.46 4.07 -18.12
C VAL A 14 5.80 3.71 -17.48
N GLN A 15 5.95 2.49 -17.02
CA GLN A 15 7.18 2.05 -16.35
C GLN A 15 8.37 2.00 -17.32
N GLU A 16 8.18 1.53 -18.54
CA GLU A 16 9.23 1.57 -19.59
C GLU A 16 9.67 3.01 -19.88
N TYR A 17 8.71 3.92 -20.00
CA TYR A 17 9.01 5.34 -20.18
C TYR A 17 9.83 5.90 -19.02
N PHE A 18 9.47 5.58 -17.77
CA PHE A 18 10.20 6.04 -16.60
C PHE A 18 11.64 5.53 -16.55
N ILE A 19 11.86 4.27 -16.92
CA ILE A 19 13.21 3.71 -17.02
C ILE A 19 13.99 4.43 -18.14
N ALA A 20 13.42 4.53 -19.33
CA ALA A 20 14.06 5.15 -20.48
C ALA A 20 14.42 6.62 -20.27
N LYS A 21 13.62 7.36 -19.50
CA LYS A 21 13.82 8.78 -19.18
C LYS A 21 14.53 9.02 -17.85
N ASN A 22 14.92 7.94 -17.14
CA ASN A 22 15.57 8.02 -15.83
C ASN A 22 14.78 8.91 -14.85
N VAL A 23 13.45 8.74 -14.82
CA VAL A 23 12.56 9.47 -13.92
C VAL A 23 12.85 9.02 -12.49
N ARG A 24 13.16 9.99 -11.62
CA ARG A 24 13.50 9.75 -10.20
C ARG A 24 12.49 10.43 -9.29
N ASN A 25 12.41 9.92 -8.05
CA ASN A 25 11.58 10.49 -7.00
C ASN A 25 10.09 10.57 -7.37
N PHE A 26 9.64 9.63 -8.16
CA PHE A 26 8.24 9.48 -8.55
C PHE A 26 7.84 8.01 -8.51
N TYR A 27 6.73 7.70 -7.85
CA TYR A 27 6.17 6.36 -7.83
C TYR A 27 5.24 6.16 -9.02
N SER A 28 5.54 5.15 -9.84
CA SER A 28 4.73 4.85 -11.03
C SER A 28 3.38 4.24 -10.68
N VAL A 29 3.31 3.55 -9.56
CA VAL A 29 2.10 2.85 -9.11
C VAL A 29 2.03 2.85 -7.58
N SER A 30 0.83 3.00 -7.05
CA SER A 30 0.51 2.74 -5.65
C SER A 30 -0.32 1.46 -5.57
N ILE A 31 0.29 0.39 -5.06
CA ILE A 31 -0.35 -0.91 -4.91
C ILE A 31 -1.17 -0.88 -3.64
N SER A 32 -2.47 -0.64 -3.80
CA SER A 32 -3.35 -0.32 -2.69
C SER A 32 -4.15 -1.51 -2.19
N GLY A 33 -4.04 -1.76 -0.89
CA GLY A 33 -4.93 -2.62 -0.12
C GLY A 33 -6.03 -1.85 0.61
N TYR A 34 -5.96 -0.51 0.64
CA TYR A 34 -6.92 0.33 1.37
C TYR A 34 -8.37 0.03 0.97
N HIS A 35 -8.68 0.08 -0.32
CA HIS A 35 -10.02 -0.18 -0.83
C HIS A 35 -10.49 -1.63 -0.58
N ILE A 36 -9.57 -2.59 -0.50
CA ILE A 36 -9.88 -3.98 -0.15
C ILE A 36 -10.35 -4.08 1.30
N ALA A 37 -9.63 -3.41 2.21
CA ALA A 37 -9.99 -3.33 3.62
C ALA A 37 -11.31 -2.58 3.83
N GLU A 38 -11.51 -1.44 3.16
CA GLU A 38 -12.74 -0.65 3.24
C GLU A 38 -13.96 -1.43 2.68
N ALA A 39 -13.74 -2.32 1.72
CA ALA A 39 -14.76 -3.25 1.22
C ALA A 39 -15.08 -4.42 2.19
N GLY A 40 -14.37 -4.52 3.32
CA GLY A 40 -14.69 -5.48 4.38
C GLY A 40 -13.64 -6.58 4.62
N ALA A 41 -12.50 -6.56 3.93
CA ALA A 41 -11.45 -7.54 4.17
C ALA A 41 -10.83 -7.38 5.56
N ASN A 42 -10.47 -8.51 6.16
CA ASN A 42 -9.67 -8.52 7.38
C ASN A 42 -8.19 -8.21 7.09
N PRO A 43 -7.35 -7.93 8.11
CA PRO A 43 -5.95 -7.57 7.90
C PRO A 43 -5.14 -8.57 7.08
N ILE A 44 -5.36 -9.87 7.31
CA ILE A 44 -4.64 -10.94 6.60
C ILE A 44 -5.01 -10.96 5.11
N THR A 45 -6.30 -10.86 4.80
CA THR A 45 -6.80 -10.82 3.42
C THR A 45 -6.34 -9.55 2.70
N GLN A 46 -6.38 -8.40 3.38
CA GLN A 46 -5.85 -7.15 2.83
C GLN A 46 -4.38 -7.32 2.43
N LEU A 47 -3.55 -7.82 3.34
CA LEU A 47 -2.13 -8.01 3.08
C LEU A 47 -1.88 -8.98 1.94
N ALA A 48 -2.55 -10.13 1.95
CA ALA A 48 -2.38 -11.17 0.94
C ALA A 48 -2.71 -10.67 -0.46
N PHE A 49 -3.85 -10.01 -0.65
CA PHE A 49 -4.25 -9.49 -1.96
C PHE A 49 -3.39 -8.32 -2.42
N THR A 50 -2.97 -7.46 -1.50
CA THR A 50 -2.09 -6.35 -1.84
C THR A 50 -0.73 -6.84 -2.32
N LEU A 51 -0.11 -7.80 -1.62
CA LEU A 51 1.15 -8.38 -2.04
C LEU A 51 1.01 -9.19 -3.34
N SER A 52 -0.09 -9.94 -3.51
CA SER A 52 -0.37 -10.65 -4.77
C SER A 52 -0.46 -9.69 -5.96
N ASN A 53 -1.12 -8.54 -5.78
CA ASN A 53 -1.17 -7.50 -6.79
C ASN A 53 0.24 -6.93 -7.07
N GLY A 54 1.04 -6.70 -6.04
CA GLY A 54 2.44 -6.29 -6.19
C GLY A 54 3.26 -7.28 -7.02
N PHE A 55 3.14 -8.57 -6.73
CA PHE A 55 3.82 -9.61 -7.50
C PHE A 55 3.30 -9.71 -8.94
N THR A 56 2.03 -9.44 -9.17
CA THR A 56 1.47 -9.37 -10.52
C THR A 56 2.16 -8.29 -11.35
N TYR A 57 2.37 -7.09 -10.80
CA TYR A 57 3.14 -6.05 -11.48
C TYR A 57 4.60 -6.46 -11.74
N VAL A 58 5.25 -7.06 -10.74
CA VAL A 58 6.64 -7.54 -10.90
C VAL A 58 6.75 -8.55 -12.04
N GLU A 59 5.92 -9.58 -12.04
CA GLU A 59 5.91 -10.61 -13.09
C GLU A 59 5.60 -10.02 -14.47
N TYR A 60 4.65 -9.09 -14.55
CA TYR A 60 4.31 -8.45 -15.80
C TYR A 60 5.45 -7.59 -16.35
N TYR A 61 6.10 -6.78 -15.51
CA TYR A 61 7.23 -5.96 -15.94
C TYR A 61 8.43 -6.80 -16.36
N LEU A 62 8.72 -7.88 -15.64
CA LEU A 62 9.75 -8.84 -16.02
C LEU A 62 9.43 -9.52 -17.36
N SER A 63 8.18 -9.89 -17.62
CA SER A 63 7.76 -10.49 -18.88
C SER A 63 7.96 -9.56 -20.09
N ARG A 64 7.98 -8.25 -19.85
CA ARG A 64 8.29 -7.22 -20.84
C ARG A 64 9.79 -6.95 -21.00
N GLY A 65 10.65 -7.68 -20.28
CA GLY A 65 12.11 -7.55 -20.37
C GLY A 65 12.71 -6.44 -19.50
N MET A 66 11.94 -5.81 -18.61
CA MET A 66 12.47 -4.82 -17.67
C MET A 66 13.32 -5.46 -16.58
N ASN A 67 14.35 -4.75 -16.12
CA ASN A 67 15.19 -5.22 -15.02
C ASN A 67 14.54 -4.90 -13.66
N ILE A 68 14.50 -5.90 -12.74
CA ILE A 68 13.92 -5.76 -11.41
C ILE A 68 14.51 -4.58 -10.63
N ASN A 69 15.78 -4.28 -10.81
CA ASN A 69 16.46 -3.21 -10.08
C ASN A 69 16.14 -1.81 -10.61
N ASP A 70 15.61 -1.70 -11.81
CA ASP A 70 15.23 -0.43 -12.43
C ASP A 70 13.83 -0.01 -12.02
N PHE A 71 12.88 -0.94 -11.90
CA PHE A 71 11.50 -0.63 -11.51
C PHE A 71 11.16 -0.93 -10.05
N GLY A 72 11.81 -1.91 -9.42
CA GLY A 72 11.49 -2.33 -8.05
C GLY A 72 11.46 -1.17 -7.04
N PRO A 73 12.44 -0.24 -7.07
CA PRO A 73 12.40 0.93 -6.20
C PRO A 73 11.24 1.90 -6.44
N ASN A 74 10.58 1.85 -7.58
CA ASN A 74 9.46 2.72 -7.95
C ASN A 74 8.08 2.17 -7.54
N LEU A 75 8.03 0.94 -7.03
CA LEU A 75 6.82 0.36 -6.49
C LEU A 75 6.58 0.89 -5.07
N SER A 76 5.34 1.31 -4.82
CA SER A 76 4.89 1.73 -3.49
C SER A 76 3.60 1.03 -3.13
N PHE A 77 3.34 0.93 -1.84
CA PHE A 77 2.19 0.22 -1.29
C PHE A 77 1.33 1.15 -0.46
N PHE A 78 0.08 0.79 -0.30
CA PHE A 78 -0.86 1.55 0.51
C PHE A 78 -1.77 0.58 1.28
N PHE A 79 -1.80 0.72 2.61
CA PHE A 79 -2.63 -0.09 3.48
C PHE A 79 -3.58 0.78 4.30
N SER A 80 -4.69 0.18 4.71
CA SER A 80 -5.59 0.71 5.73
C SER A 80 -5.24 0.14 7.09
N ASN A 81 -5.28 0.98 8.14
CA ASN A 81 -5.23 0.53 9.52
C ASN A 81 -6.60 0.70 10.18
N GLY A 82 -7.18 -0.41 10.63
CA GLY A 82 -8.33 -0.43 11.52
C GLY A 82 -7.91 -0.50 12.99
N VAL A 83 -8.84 -0.89 13.85
CA VAL A 83 -8.62 -0.99 15.31
C VAL A 83 -8.15 -2.38 15.76
N ASP A 84 -8.21 -3.40 14.88
CA ASP A 84 -7.76 -4.74 15.21
C ASP A 84 -6.25 -4.77 15.48
N PRO A 85 -5.78 -5.51 16.49
CA PRO A 85 -4.37 -5.50 16.88
C PRO A 85 -3.41 -6.01 15.81
N GLU A 86 -3.87 -6.81 14.85
CA GLU A 86 -3.08 -7.28 13.72
C GLU A 86 -2.55 -6.15 12.85
N TYR A 87 -3.22 -5.01 12.82
CA TYR A 87 -2.74 -3.84 12.09
C TYR A 87 -1.43 -3.27 12.64
N ALA A 88 -1.12 -3.54 13.90
CA ALA A 88 0.15 -3.10 14.50
C ALA A 88 1.40 -3.76 13.88
N VAL A 89 1.23 -4.82 13.10
CA VAL A 89 2.33 -5.59 12.50
C VAL A 89 2.21 -5.76 10.99
N ILE A 90 1.18 -5.24 10.35
CA ILE A 90 0.91 -5.46 8.92
C ILE A 90 2.10 -5.01 8.04
N GLY A 91 2.68 -3.86 8.32
CA GLY A 91 3.79 -3.32 7.55
C GLY A 91 5.08 -4.12 7.72
N ARG A 92 5.43 -4.54 8.95
CA ARG A 92 6.64 -5.36 9.17
C ARG A 92 6.52 -6.74 8.55
N VAL A 93 5.33 -7.32 8.55
CA VAL A 93 5.07 -8.59 7.85
C VAL A 93 5.16 -8.39 6.34
N ALA A 94 4.55 -7.33 5.81
CA ALA A 94 4.66 -6.96 4.39
C ALA A 94 6.11 -6.82 3.95
N ARG A 95 6.92 -6.03 4.69
CA ARG A 95 8.35 -5.84 4.40
C ARG A 95 9.12 -7.15 4.40
N LYS A 96 8.86 -8.01 5.38
CA LYS A 96 9.54 -9.31 5.49
C LYS A 96 9.23 -10.25 4.32
N ILE A 97 7.96 -10.36 3.93
CA ILE A 97 7.54 -11.20 2.82
C ILE A 97 8.09 -10.64 1.51
N TRP A 98 7.92 -9.34 1.28
CA TRP A 98 8.40 -8.68 0.07
C TRP A 98 9.90 -8.82 -0.12
N ALA A 99 10.70 -8.48 0.89
CA ALA A 99 12.14 -8.56 0.81
C ALA A 99 12.65 -9.98 0.52
N LYS A 100 12.04 -11.00 1.17
CA LYS A 100 12.39 -12.40 0.91
C LYS A 100 12.05 -12.84 -0.50
N ALA A 101 10.88 -12.48 -1.01
CA ALA A 101 10.48 -12.81 -2.36
C ALA A 101 11.35 -12.09 -3.40
N MET A 102 11.55 -10.79 -3.24
CA MET A 102 12.38 -9.98 -4.14
C MET A 102 13.81 -10.49 -4.20
N LYS A 103 14.40 -10.87 -3.07
CA LYS A 103 15.74 -11.44 -2.99
C LYS A 103 15.81 -12.84 -3.61
N ASN A 104 14.97 -13.75 -3.13
CA ASN A 104 15.14 -15.18 -3.39
C ASN A 104 14.57 -15.62 -4.73
N LYS A 105 13.46 -14.99 -5.16
CA LYS A 105 12.79 -15.35 -6.42
C LYS A 105 13.28 -14.50 -7.59
N TYR A 106 13.50 -13.21 -7.37
CA TYR A 106 13.79 -12.26 -8.46
C TYR A 106 15.23 -11.76 -8.49
N GLY A 107 16.06 -12.09 -7.52
CA GLY A 107 17.47 -11.67 -7.47
C GLY A 107 17.66 -10.16 -7.34
N ALA A 108 16.68 -9.46 -6.75
CA ALA A 108 16.69 -8.02 -6.60
C ALA A 108 17.79 -7.54 -5.65
N ASN A 109 18.36 -6.36 -5.94
CA ASN A 109 19.30 -5.69 -5.04
C ASN A 109 18.59 -5.17 -3.77
N GLU A 110 19.37 -4.70 -2.80
CA GLU A 110 18.84 -4.24 -1.51
C GLU A 110 17.79 -3.13 -1.65
N ARG A 111 18.00 -2.20 -2.57
CA ARG A 111 17.08 -1.08 -2.80
C ARG A 111 15.73 -1.56 -3.34
N ALA A 112 15.71 -2.52 -4.25
CA ALA A 112 14.49 -3.11 -4.80
C ALA A 112 13.77 -4.04 -3.80
N GLN A 113 14.47 -4.55 -2.78
CA GLN A 113 13.89 -5.33 -1.70
C GLN A 113 13.11 -4.50 -0.67
N MET A 114 13.30 -3.17 -0.65
CA MET A 114 12.66 -2.29 0.32
C MET A 114 11.20 -2.04 -0.08
N LEU A 115 10.27 -2.50 0.74
CA LEU A 115 8.86 -2.15 0.61
C LEU A 115 8.60 -0.81 1.32
N LYS A 116 8.09 0.15 0.56
CA LYS A 116 7.66 1.46 1.08
C LYS A 116 6.14 1.51 1.04
N TYR A 117 5.53 2.03 2.10
CA TYR A 117 4.09 2.06 2.16
C TYR A 117 3.55 3.28 2.90
N HIS A 118 2.42 3.71 2.41
CA HIS A 118 1.55 4.70 3.04
C HIS A 118 0.49 3.98 3.88
N ILE A 119 0.12 4.56 5.00
CA ILE A 119 -1.04 4.14 5.80
C ILE A 119 -2.07 5.25 5.81
N GLN A 120 -3.32 4.87 5.64
CA GLN A 120 -4.47 5.70 6.00
C GLN A 120 -5.28 4.98 7.08
N THR A 121 -5.71 5.71 8.09
CA THR A 121 -6.64 5.18 9.09
C THR A 121 -7.96 4.80 8.43
N SER A 122 -8.60 3.72 8.88
CA SER A 122 -9.80 3.19 8.25
C SER A 122 -11.02 4.08 8.48
N GLY A 123 -11.64 4.53 7.40
CA GLY A 123 -12.93 5.24 7.46
C GLY A 123 -14.05 4.37 7.99
N ARG A 124 -13.99 3.07 7.76
CA ARG A 124 -14.94 2.08 8.28
C ARG A 124 -14.96 1.97 9.81
N SER A 125 -13.89 2.38 10.47
CA SER A 125 -13.77 2.39 11.92
C SER A 125 -14.49 3.57 12.56
N LEU A 126 -14.86 4.58 11.79
CA LEU A 126 -15.57 5.76 12.30
C LEU A 126 -17.05 5.46 12.49
N HIS A 127 -17.62 5.99 13.56
CA HIS A 127 -19.03 5.84 13.90
C HIS A 127 -19.69 7.21 14.00
N ALA A 128 -20.89 7.36 13.43
CA ALA A 128 -21.72 8.54 13.59
C ALA A 128 -22.29 8.65 15.01
N GLN A 129 -22.58 7.50 15.62
CA GLN A 129 -22.89 7.41 17.06
C GLN A 129 -21.58 7.44 17.85
N GLU A 130 -21.59 8.08 19.01
CA GLU A 130 -20.37 8.25 19.83
C GLU A 130 -19.23 8.90 19.02
N ILE A 131 -19.58 9.93 18.27
CA ILE A 131 -18.70 10.59 17.29
C ILE A 131 -17.40 11.09 17.93
N ASP A 132 -17.46 11.59 19.18
CA ASP A 132 -16.28 12.12 19.89
C ASP A 132 -15.23 11.02 20.14
N PHE A 133 -15.62 9.75 20.20
CA PHE A 133 -14.69 8.62 20.33
C PHE A 133 -13.91 8.33 19.04
N ASN A 134 -14.28 8.94 17.91
CA ASN A 134 -13.56 8.75 16.65
C ASN A 134 -12.14 9.26 16.74
N ASP A 135 -11.86 10.32 17.50
CA ASP A 135 -10.49 10.79 17.75
C ASP A 135 -9.64 9.74 18.46
N ILE A 136 -10.20 9.00 19.41
CA ILE A 136 -9.51 7.92 20.11
C ILE A 136 -9.26 6.76 19.14
N ARG A 137 -10.26 6.37 18.33
CA ARG A 137 -10.12 5.30 17.33
C ARG A 137 -9.04 5.64 16.31
N THR A 138 -9.09 6.85 15.76
CA THR A 138 -8.11 7.34 14.79
C THR A 138 -6.70 7.43 15.39
N THR A 139 -6.60 7.91 16.63
CA THR A 139 -5.30 7.97 17.33
C THR A 139 -4.69 6.59 17.52
N LEU A 140 -5.47 5.58 17.91
CA LEU A 140 -4.99 4.22 18.05
C LEU A 140 -4.48 3.65 16.72
N GLN A 141 -5.23 3.86 15.65
CA GLN A 141 -4.85 3.42 14.30
C GLN A 141 -3.57 4.12 13.82
N ALA A 142 -3.42 5.41 14.12
CA ALA A 142 -2.21 6.18 13.81
C ALA A 142 -1.00 5.67 14.61
N LEU A 143 -1.17 5.34 15.89
CA LEU A 143 -0.12 4.75 16.71
C LEU A 143 0.36 3.41 16.17
N TYR A 144 -0.53 2.55 15.70
CA TYR A 144 -0.16 1.30 15.01
C TYR A 144 0.74 1.57 13.81
N ALA A 145 0.39 2.56 12.98
CA ALA A 145 1.17 2.92 11.81
C ALA A 145 2.56 3.45 12.18
N ILE A 146 2.65 4.31 13.20
CA ILE A 146 3.91 4.92 13.68
C ILE A 146 4.83 3.84 14.24
N TYR A 147 4.34 2.98 15.11
CA TYR A 147 5.14 1.91 15.72
C TYR A 147 5.52 0.81 14.74
N ASP A 148 4.78 0.67 13.64
CA ASP A 148 5.12 -0.24 12.55
C ASP A 148 6.04 0.39 11.48
N ASN A 149 6.49 1.64 11.70
CA ASN A 149 7.40 2.39 10.84
C ASN A 149 6.87 2.56 9.41
N CYS A 150 5.64 3.05 9.24
CA CYS A 150 5.15 3.46 7.92
C CYS A 150 5.99 4.62 7.35
N ASN A 151 6.04 4.73 6.03
CA ASN A 151 6.77 5.82 5.37
C ASN A 151 5.98 7.13 5.38
N SER A 152 4.66 7.04 5.34
CA SER A 152 3.75 8.20 5.44
C SER A 152 2.41 7.76 6.04
N LEU A 153 1.71 8.71 6.64
CA LEU A 153 0.46 8.49 7.35
C LEU A 153 -0.53 9.58 7.01
N HIS A 154 -1.77 9.19 6.79
CA HIS A 154 -2.94 10.05 6.74
C HIS A 154 -3.95 9.60 7.79
N THR A 155 -4.53 10.54 8.53
CA THR A 155 -5.56 10.29 9.53
C THR A 155 -6.87 10.92 9.12
N ASN A 156 -7.97 10.26 9.44
CA ASN A 156 -9.30 10.81 9.25
C ASN A 156 -9.64 11.78 10.37
N ALA A 157 -10.45 12.80 10.08
CA ALA A 157 -11.04 13.63 11.12
C ALA A 157 -12.19 12.87 11.81
N TYR A 158 -12.49 13.25 13.06
CA TYR A 158 -13.53 12.58 13.86
C TYR A 158 -14.93 12.68 13.23
N ASP A 159 -15.21 13.79 12.55
CA ASP A 159 -16.50 14.11 11.95
C ASP A 159 -16.69 13.57 10.52
N GLU A 160 -15.68 12.97 9.92
CA GLU A 160 -15.78 12.34 8.58
C GLU A 160 -16.81 11.19 8.55
N ALA A 161 -17.29 10.71 9.71
CA ALA A 161 -18.37 9.74 9.78
C ALA A 161 -19.71 10.29 9.23
N ILE A 162 -19.91 11.61 9.21
CA ILE A 162 -21.18 12.25 8.82
C ILE A 162 -21.03 13.44 7.87
N THR A 163 -19.85 14.04 7.77
CA THR A 163 -19.64 15.24 6.96
C THR A 163 -18.21 15.31 6.40
N THR A 164 -17.94 16.33 5.61
CA THR A 164 -16.58 16.75 5.32
C THR A 164 -15.97 17.39 6.57
N PRO A 165 -14.65 17.23 6.79
CA PRO A 165 -13.99 17.81 7.95
C PRO A 165 -14.29 19.31 8.11
N THR A 166 -14.56 19.73 9.35
CA THR A 166 -14.73 21.14 9.72
C THR A 166 -13.42 21.69 10.29
N GLU A 167 -13.31 23.03 10.33
CA GLU A 167 -12.18 23.73 10.95
C GLU A 167 -12.11 23.50 12.47
#